data_8895edeb40de26cbc0e62c3d71295ee9
#
_entry.id   8895edeb40de26cbc0e62c3d71295ee9
#
_cell.length_a   1.000
_cell.length_b   1.000
_cell.length_c   1.000
_cell.angle_alpha   90.00
_cell.angle_beta   90.00
_cell.angle_gamma   90.00
#
_symmetry.space_group_name_H-M   'P 1'
#
loop_
_entity.id
_entity.type
_entity.pdbx_description
1 polymer ?
#
loop_
_entity_poly.entity_id
_entity_poly.type
_entity_poly.pdbx_seq_one_letter_code
_entity_poly.pdbx_strand_id
1 'polypeptide(L)'
;MRAWDAQRVAAAAGASLLRGPAAGERGPVYAAVDSRSAGPGDLFVGLRGDRVDGGRFAAAALTAGAWGVLVEPAHASAAVAATGAGAVLAADNPLTALWRLATAWRRDLGATVIGVTGSTGKTSTKDLLGAVLSPARRTVTSRANFNTEIGVPLQILAAPQGTEVLVLEMAMRGAGQIALLARIAEPDVGVIVSIGPVHLEQLGSLEAIASAKAELVAALAPSATAVLPAGERLLEPHLRTDVKTLTFGPDGDVRLVAQHGESVEIDAQGEHLTLTVNFDEAHLRHDLLAAVAAAIAIGVRPAGKIELVRAPGRGLRRLLPRGVTLIDDAYNANPMSMRAALDALAVTPAQGRRVAVLGDMLELGPEAGRYHREIGAYANGIADLLVSVGPLAAAMAVTFRGEHQLVADAATAAALLDEILSPGDVVLVKGSNGVGLKLICEKLLA
;
A
#
# COMPACT_ATOMS: atom_id res chain seq x y z
N MET A 1 7.87 -5.48 21.02
CA MET A 1 7.20 -5.75 22.32
C MET A 1 8.17 -6.16 23.44
N ARG A 2 9.42 -5.74 23.40
CA ARG A 2 10.45 -6.20 24.37
C ARG A 2 10.18 -5.93 25.86
N ALA A 3 9.33 -4.96 26.19
CA ALA A 3 8.99 -4.65 27.57
C ALA A 3 7.91 -5.59 28.17
N TRP A 4 7.30 -6.44 27.34
CA TRP A 4 6.27 -7.37 27.78
C TRP A 4 6.87 -8.73 28.13
N ASP A 5 6.39 -9.34 29.20
CA ASP A 5 6.68 -10.74 29.50
C ASP A 5 5.75 -11.68 28.71
N ALA A 6 6.04 -12.98 28.76
CA ALA A 6 5.27 -13.99 28.02
C ALA A 6 3.81 -14.11 28.49
N GLN A 7 3.54 -13.85 29.77
CA GLN A 7 2.16 -13.86 30.29
C GLN A 7 1.36 -12.69 29.72
N ARG A 8 1.95 -11.49 29.66
CA ARG A 8 1.31 -10.32 29.06
C ARG A 8 1.07 -10.52 27.56
N VAL A 9 2.03 -11.11 26.82
CA VAL A 9 1.87 -11.45 25.40
C VAL A 9 0.73 -12.45 25.22
N ALA A 10 0.67 -13.51 26.01
CA ALA A 10 -0.39 -14.51 25.97
C ALA A 10 -1.77 -13.90 26.27
N ALA A 11 -1.87 -13.13 27.35
CA ALA A 11 -3.11 -12.46 27.75
C ALA A 11 -3.60 -11.49 26.67
N ALA A 12 -2.71 -10.67 26.08
CA ALA A 12 -3.02 -9.75 25.01
C ALA A 12 -3.49 -10.46 23.74
N ALA A 13 -2.89 -11.60 23.41
CA ALA A 13 -3.30 -12.45 22.29
C ALA A 13 -4.61 -13.22 22.55
N GLY A 14 -5.06 -13.32 23.81
CA GLY A 14 -6.12 -14.24 24.22
C GLY A 14 -5.73 -15.70 24.03
N ALA A 15 -4.46 -16.03 24.30
CA ALA A 15 -3.85 -17.34 24.14
C ALA A 15 -3.46 -17.94 25.50
N SER A 16 -3.39 -19.26 25.59
CA SER A 16 -2.85 -19.97 26.74
C SER A 16 -1.32 -20.08 26.63
N LEU A 17 -0.61 -19.68 27.67
CA LEU A 17 0.84 -19.88 27.77
C LEU A 17 1.11 -21.30 28.29
N LEU A 18 1.58 -22.18 27.41
CA LEU A 18 1.86 -23.60 27.72
C LEU A 18 3.30 -23.83 28.18
N ARG A 19 4.24 -23.03 27.69
CA ARG A 19 5.64 -23.01 28.08
C ARG A 19 6.14 -21.56 28.02
N GLY A 20 6.85 -21.12 29.08
CA GLY A 20 7.52 -19.80 29.07
C GLY A 20 8.82 -19.82 28.27
N PRO A 21 9.36 -18.66 27.92
CA PRO A 21 10.71 -18.54 27.39
C PRO A 21 11.76 -18.80 28.50
N ALA A 22 13.04 -18.73 28.17
CA ALA A 22 14.10 -18.83 29.16
C ALA A 22 13.95 -17.75 30.25
N ALA A 23 14.39 -18.09 31.48
CA ALA A 23 14.28 -17.19 32.63
C ALA A 23 15.02 -15.87 32.35
N GLY A 24 14.33 -14.74 32.55
CA GLY A 24 14.87 -13.40 32.34
C GLY A 24 14.84 -12.93 30.87
N GLU A 25 14.32 -13.71 29.96
CA GLU A 25 14.18 -13.31 28.55
C GLU A 25 13.09 -12.26 28.39
N ARG A 26 13.42 -11.18 27.67
CA ARG A 26 12.48 -10.11 27.33
C ARG A 26 11.49 -10.58 26.28
N GLY A 27 10.37 -9.88 26.11
CA GLY A 27 9.37 -10.19 25.11
C GLY A 27 9.88 -10.09 23.66
N PRO A 28 9.07 -10.51 22.67
CA PRO A 28 9.49 -10.63 21.30
C PRO A 28 9.83 -9.28 20.65
N VAL A 29 10.77 -9.32 19.71
CA VAL A 29 11.20 -8.15 18.93
C VAL A 29 10.20 -7.87 17.82
N TYR A 30 9.91 -8.90 17.03
CA TYR A 30 8.98 -8.86 15.89
C TYR A 30 8.01 -10.03 15.97
N ALA A 31 7.00 -10.00 15.10
CA ALA A 31 6.18 -11.16 14.79
C ALA A 31 6.39 -11.56 13.34
N ALA A 32 6.47 -12.85 13.06
CA ALA A 32 6.65 -13.41 11.72
C ALA A 32 5.62 -14.51 11.46
N VAL A 33 5.14 -14.60 10.21
CA VAL A 33 4.20 -15.65 9.75
C VAL A 33 4.86 -16.62 8.77
N ASP A 34 6.04 -16.29 8.26
CA ASP A 34 6.87 -17.17 7.46
C ASP A 34 7.99 -17.75 8.33
N SER A 35 7.97 -19.09 8.53
CA SER A 35 8.94 -19.78 9.37
C SER A 35 10.39 -19.67 8.86
N ARG A 36 10.59 -19.35 7.58
CA ARG A 36 11.92 -19.14 6.98
C ARG A 36 12.53 -17.80 7.35
N SER A 37 11.70 -16.84 7.71
CA SER A 37 12.12 -15.50 8.15
C SER A 37 12.10 -15.31 9.67
N ALA A 38 11.47 -16.23 10.41
CA ALA A 38 11.43 -16.19 11.86
C ALA A 38 12.82 -16.52 12.42
N GLY A 39 13.39 -15.54 13.12
CA GLY A 39 14.75 -15.62 13.69
C GLY A 39 14.80 -15.46 15.22
N PRO A 40 16.01 -15.34 15.78
CA PRO A 40 16.19 -15.12 17.21
C PRO A 40 15.44 -13.89 17.73
N GLY A 41 14.62 -14.10 18.76
CA GLY A 41 13.83 -13.05 19.38
C GLY A 41 12.47 -12.78 18.72
N ASP A 42 12.10 -13.48 17.66
CA ASP A 42 10.81 -13.30 16.99
C ASP A 42 9.70 -14.19 17.59
N LEU A 43 8.46 -13.71 17.54
CA LEU A 43 7.27 -14.52 17.74
C LEU A 43 6.82 -15.09 16.40
N PHE A 44 6.98 -16.39 16.20
CA PHE A 44 6.42 -17.05 15.01
C PHE A 44 4.93 -17.31 15.21
N VAL A 45 4.09 -16.86 14.27
CA VAL A 45 2.65 -17.11 14.29
C VAL A 45 2.31 -18.12 13.21
N GLY A 46 1.95 -19.31 13.59
CA GLY A 46 1.62 -20.42 12.71
C GLY A 46 0.21 -20.30 12.16
N LEU A 47 0.05 -19.56 11.07
CA LEU A 47 -1.23 -19.36 10.40
C LEU A 47 -1.56 -20.52 9.47
N ARG A 48 -2.84 -20.89 9.42
CA ARG A 48 -3.34 -21.86 8.42
C ARG A 48 -3.48 -21.17 7.07
N GLY A 49 -2.70 -21.60 6.09
CA GLY A 49 -2.79 -21.14 4.71
C GLY A 49 -3.53 -22.14 3.81
N ASP A 50 -3.84 -21.74 2.58
CA ASP A 50 -4.57 -22.57 1.58
C ASP A 50 -3.82 -23.84 1.20
N ARG A 51 -2.49 -23.82 1.17
CA ARG A 51 -1.65 -24.93 0.72
C ARG A 51 -0.96 -25.66 1.88
N VAL A 52 -0.64 -24.95 2.94
CA VAL A 52 0.16 -25.46 4.07
C VAL A 52 -0.33 -24.83 5.36
N ASP A 53 -0.49 -25.67 6.38
CA ASP A 53 -0.71 -25.21 7.75
C ASP A 53 0.62 -24.78 8.39
N GLY A 54 0.76 -23.47 8.67
CA GLY A 54 1.95 -22.88 9.23
C GLY A 54 2.28 -23.39 10.64
N GLY A 55 1.29 -23.84 11.41
CA GLY A 55 1.50 -24.39 12.75
C GLY A 55 2.45 -25.60 12.77
N ARG A 56 2.54 -26.35 11.67
CA ARG A 56 3.49 -27.48 11.51
C ARG A 56 4.96 -27.07 11.62
N PHE A 57 5.28 -25.80 11.42
CA PHE A 57 6.65 -25.29 11.46
C PHE A 57 7.05 -24.73 12.84
N ALA A 58 6.16 -24.80 13.83
CA ALA A 58 6.40 -24.26 15.17
C ALA A 58 7.67 -24.82 15.83
N ALA A 59 7.86 -26.15 15.79
CA ALA A 59 9.05 -26.78 16.35
C ALA A 59 10.34 -26.34 15.65
N ALA A 60 10.31 -26.20 14.33
CA ALA A 60 11.44 -25.71 13.54
C ALA A 60 11.78 -24.25 13.87
N ALA A 61 10.77 -23.39 14.03
CA ALA A 61 10.97 -22.00 14.42
C ALA A 61 11.62 -21.87 15.80
N LEU A 62 11.18 -22.68 16.78
CA LEU A 62 11.82 -22.74 18.11
C LEU A 62 13.27 -23.22 18.04
N THR A 63 13.55 -24.24 17.23
CA THR A 63 14.91 -24.75 17.03
C THR A 63 15.81 -23.70 16.35
N ALA A 64 15.25 -22.84 15.48
CA ALA A 64 15.95 -21.70 14.88
C ALA A 64 16.15 -20.50 15.83
N GLY A 65 15.68 -20.61 17.09
CA GLY A 65 15.88 -19.60 18.13
C GLY A 65 14.77 -18.57 18.23
N ALA A 66 13.58 -18.81 17.64
CA ALA A 66 12.45 -17.94 17.87
C ALA A 66 12.17 -17.74 19.36
N TRP A 67 11.84 -16.51 19.78
CA TRP A 67 11.42 -16.19 21.15
C TRP A 67 10.23 -17.06 21.59
N GLY A 68 9.34 -17.35 20.65
CA GLY A 68 8.19 -18.20 20.91
C GLY A 68 7.37 -18.45 19.67
N VAL A 69 6.34 -19.27 19.85
CA VAL A 69 5.38 -19.59 18.79
C VAL A 69 3.95 -19.38 19.29
N LEU A 70 3.07 -18.91 18.40
CA LEU A 70 1.63 -18.79 18.61
C LEU A 70 0.94 -19.70 17.57
N VAL A 71 0.30 -20.77 18.04
CA VAL A 71 -0.21 -21.82 17.17
C VAL A 71 -1.59 -22.33 17.65
N GLU A 72 -2.27 -23.09 16.80
CA GLU A 72 -3.47 -23.83 17.20
C GLU A 72 -3.11 -24.94 18.22
N PRO A 73 -4.04 -25.33 19.12
CA PRO A 73 -3.80 -26.39 20.11
C PRO A 73 -3.28 -27.71 19.51
N ALA A 74 -3.70 -28.03 18.27
CA ALA A 74 -3.27 -29.25 17.56
C ALA A 74 -1.74 -29.31 17.34
N HIS A 75 -1.07 -28.17 17.23
CA HIS A 75 0.39 -28.06 17.02
C HIS A 75 1.16 -27.78 18.31
N ALA A 76 0.46 -27.42 19.37
CA ALA A 76 1.08 -26.97 20.62
C ALA A 76 1.90 -28.07 21.32
N SER A 77 1.40 -29.31 21.36
CA SER A 77 2.10 -30.44 22.00
C SER A 77 3.46 -30.72 21.36
N ALA A 78 3.54 -30.71 20.02
CA ALA A 78 4.79 -30.87 19.30
C ALA A 78 5.76 -29.69 19.56
N ALA A 79 5.24 -28.47 19.65
CA ALA A 79 6.02 -27.28 19.97
C ALA A 79 6.56 -27.31 21.41
N VAL A 80 5.77 -27.79 22.38
CA VAL A 80 6.22 -27.97 23.78
C VAL A 80 7.32 -29.03 23.89
N ALA A 81 7.20 -30.12 23.12
CA ALA A 81 8.19 -31.21 23.11
C ALA A 81 9.47 -30.87 22.31
N ALA A 82 9.47 -29.81 21.51
CA ALA A 82 10.61 -29.43 20.70
C ALA A 82 11.80 -29.02 21.58
N THR A 83 13.01 -29.37 21.10
CA THR A 83 14.27 -28.89 21.67
C THR A 83 14.41 -27.39 21.39
N GLY A 84 14.49 -26.58 22.44
CA GLY A 84 14.59 -25.11 22.32
C GLY A 84 13.88 -24.42 23.47
N ALA A 85 14.37 -23.27 23.88
CA ALA A 85 13.94 -22.54 25.07
C ALA A 85 12.94 -21.41 24.69
N GLY A 86 12.00 -21.57 23.82
CA GLY A 86 11.07 -20.50 23.43
C GLY A 86 9.69 -20.64 24.08
N ALA A 87 8.93 -19.56 24.14
CA ALA A 87 7.55 -19.56 24.59
C ALA A 87 6.66 -20.37 23.66
N VAL A 88 5.67 -21.09 24.21
CA VAL A 88 4.63 -21.76 23.41
C VAL A 88 3.28 -21.22 23.85
N LEU A 89 2.62 -20.52 22.92
CA LEU A 89 1.29 -19.96 23.10
C LEU A 89 0.31 -20.73 22.22
N ALA A 90 -0.83 -21.11 22.76
CA ALA A 90 -1.89 -21.79 22.05
C ALA A 90 -3.16 -20.93 22.00
N ALA A 91 -3.72 -20.76 20.82
CA ALA A 91 -4.99 -20.09 20.59
C ALA A 91 -5.81 -20.84 19.54
N ASP A 92 -7.13 -20.93 19.73
CA ASP A 92 -8.04 -21.63 18.78
C ASP A 92 -7.94 -21.04 17.38
N ASN A 93 -7.68 -19.75 17.27
CA ASN A 93 -7.43 -19.06 15.98
C ASN A 93 -6.23 -18.13 16.12
N PRO A 94 -5.04 -18.54 15.64
CA PRO A 94 -3.82 -17.73 15.71
C PRO A 94 -3.91 -16.39 14.96
N LEU A 95 -4.72 -16.28 13.91
CA LEU A 95 -4.93 -15.03 13.19
C LEU A 95 -5.70 -14.02 14.06
N THR A 96 -6.78 -14.45 14.69
CA THR A 96 -7.52 -13.60 15.65
C THR A 96 -6.65 -13.22 16.85
N ALA A 97 -5.81 -14.13 17.33
CA ALA A 97 -4.85 -13.87 18.41
C ALA A 97 -3.80 -12.82 17.97
N LEU A 98 -3.31 -12.89 16.74
CA LEU A 98 -2.43 -11.87 16.15
C LEU A 98 -3.09 -10.50 16.11
N TRP A 99 -4.37 -10.40 15.71
CA TRP A 99 -5.12 -9.14 15.71
C TRP A 99 -5.23 -8.54 17.13
N ARG A 100 -5.64 -9.34 18.09
CA ARG A 100 -5.75 -8.91 19.51
C ARG A 100 -4.41 -8.43 20.06
N LEU A 101 -3.34 -9.17 19.78
CA LEU A 101 -1.99 -8.81 20.19
C LEU A 101 -1.56 -7.47 19.57
N ALA A 102 -1.82 -7.27 18.27
CA ALA A 102 -1.51 -6.03 17.59
C ALA A 102 -2.31 -4.83 18.15
N THR A 103 -3.61 -5.00 18.38
CA THR A 103 -4.45 -3.96 18.97
C THR A 103 -3.97 -3.60 20.38
N ALA A 104 -3.63 -4.60 21.20
CA ALA A 104 -3.11 -4.37 22.54
C ALA A 104 -1.75 -3.62 22.50
N TRP A 105 -0.86 -3.99 21.57
CA TRP A 105 0.42 -3.29 21.37
C TRP A 105 0.23 -1.87 20.86
N ARG A 106 -0.69 -1.65 19.88
CA ARG A 106 -1.06 -0.30 19.40
C ARG A 106 -1.47 0.60 20.57
N ARG A 107 -2.30 0.12 21.47
CA ARG A 107 -2.75 0.85 22.67
C ARG A 107 -1.60 1.14 23.65
N ASP A 108 -0.70 0.17 23.86
CA ASP A 108 0.47 0.32 24.73
C ASP A 108 1.49 1.34 24.18
N LEU A 109 1.62 1.44 22.85
CA LEU A 109 2.46 2.46 22.21
C LEU A 109 1.96 3.89 22.48
N GLY A 110 0.65 4.09 22.63
CA GLY A 110 0.05 5.43 22.72
C GLY A 110 0.28 6.31 21.49
N ALA A 111 0.68 5.72 20.35
CA ALA A 111 0.93 6.45 19.12
C ALA A 111 -0.36 6.93 18.48
N THR A 112 -0.32 8.09 17.83
CA THR A 112 -1.39 8.53 16.91
C THR A 112 -1.36 7.66 15.65
N VAL A 113 -2.50 7.09 15.27
CA VAL A 113 -2.60 6.21 14.10
C VAL A 113 -3.33 6.89 12.96
N ILE A 114 -2.70 6.90 11.78
CA ILE A 114 -3.29 7.37 10.53
C ILE A 114 -3.53 6.16 9.64
N GLY A 115 -4.80 5.83 9.37
CA GLY A 115 -5.19 4.80 8.41
C GLY A 115 -5.37 5.39 7.01
N VAL A 116 -4.75 4.80 5.99
CA VAL A 116 -4.79 5.31 4.60
C VAL A 116 -5.38 4.26 3.68
N THR A 117 -6.51 4.57 3.04
CA THR A 117 -7.11 3.74 1.99
C THR A 117 -7.41 4.57 0.73
N GLY A 118 -7.83 3.91 -0.34
CA GLY A 118 -8.16 4.55 -1.62
C GLY A 118 -8.09 3.56 -2.78
N SER A 119 -8.64 3.92 -3.92
CA SER A 119 -8.50 3.13 -5.15
C SER A 119 -7.08 3.23 -5.70
N THR A 120 -6.52 4.44 -5.73
CA THR A 120 -5.13 4.76 -6.08
C THR A 120 -4.52 5.66 -5.01
N GLY A 121 -3.20 5.90 -5.07
CA GLY A 121 -2.52 6.89 -4.23
C GLY A 121 -2.19 6.42 -2.81
N LYS A 122 -2.71 5.31 -2.30
CA LYS A 122 -2.48 4.83 -0.92
C LYS A 122 -1.01 4.82 -0.51
N THR A 123 -0.18 4.16 -1.30
CA THR A 123 1.25 3.99 -1.01
C THR A 123 1.99 5.32 -1.09
N SER A 124 1.73 6.11 -2.14
CA SER A 124 2.36 7.43 -2.30
C SER A 124 1.96 8.37 -1.15
N THR A 125 0.67 8.41 -0.77
CA THR A 125 0.19 9.20 0.36
C THR A 125 0.84 8.75 1.68
N LYS A 126 0.95 7.45 1.92
CA LYS A 126 1.63 6.89 3.09
C LYS A 126 3.12 7.27 3.11
N ASP A 127 3.81 7.20 1.98
CA ASP A 127 5.24 7.55 1.89
C ASP A 127 5.44 9.06 2.05
N LEU A 128 4.56 9.88 1.46
CA LEU A 128 4.53 11.33 1.65
C LEU A 128 4.23 11.71 3.11
N LEU A 129 3.29 11.02 3.77
CA LEU A 129 3.05 11.19 5.21
C LEU A 129 4.31 10.89 6.03
N GLY A 130 5.03 9.83 5.70
CA GLY A 130 6.31 9.53 6.32
C GLY A 130 7.31 10.68 6.17
N ALA A 131 7.44 11.23 4.95
CA ALA A 131 8.36 12.35 4.68
C ALA A 131 7.92 13.64 5.39
N VAL A 132 6.61 13.94 5.41
CA VAL A 132 6.04 15.12 6.06
C VAL A 132 6.18 15.09 7.58
N LEU A 133 5.96 13.91 8.20
CA LEU A 133 5.86 13.78 9.65
C LEU A 133 7.19 13.51 10.34
N SER A 134 8.12 12.78 9.68
CA SER A 134 9.38 12.34 10.30
C SER A 134 10.27 13.47 10.83
N PRO A 135 10.31 14.69 10.25
CA PRO A 135 11.07 15.79 10.82
C PRO A 135 10.56 16.27 12.20
N ALA A 136 9.27 16.08 12.49
CA ALA A 136 8.62 16.58 13.71
C ALA A 136 8.23 15.48 14.70
N ARG A 137 8.08 14.22 14.25
CA ARG A 137 7.57 13.11 15.05
C ARG A 137 8.31 11.80 14.73
N ARG A 138 8.52 10.95 15.72
CA ARG A 138 9.01 9.58 15.50
C ARG A 138 7.91 8.77 14.80
N THR A 139 7.99 8.75 13.48
CA THR A 139 6.97 8.20 12.59
C THR A 139 7.39 6.82 12.07
N VAL A 140 6.48 5.87 12.10
CA VAL A 140 6.60 4.56 11.45
C VAL A 140 5.54 4.41 10.39
N THR A 141 5.92 4.03 9.17
CA THR A 141 5.01 3.79 8.05
C THR A 141 4.97 2.32 7.65
N SER A 142 3.84 1.85 7.13
CA SER A 142 3.71 0.49 6.60
C SER A 142 4.79 0.19 5.55
N ARG A 143 5.42 -0.98 5.66
CA ARG A 143 6.42 -1.45 4.70
C ARG A 143 5.75 -2.19 3.56
N ALA A 144 6.25 -2.01 2.35
CA ALA A 144 5.80 -2.73 1.15
C ALA A 144 4.26 -2.83 1.05
N ASN A 145 3.74 -4.06 0.96
CA ASN A 145 2.31 -4.39 0.85
C ASN A 145 1.72 -4.96 2.16
N PHE A 146 2.26 -4.58 3.33
CA PHE A 146 1.70 -4.97 4.64
C PHE A 146 0.43 -4.16 4.94
N ASN A 147 -0.62 -4.38 4.14
CA ASN A 147 -1.85 -3.61 4.11
C ASN A 147 -3.13 -4.48 4.22
N THR A 148 -2.96 -5.76 4.59
CA THR A 148 -4.04 -6.75 4.75
C THR A 148 -4.22 -7.13 6.22
N GLU A 149 -5.17 -8.05 6.50
CA GLU A 149 -5.46 -8.62 7.84
C GLU A 149 -4.29 -9.36 8.50
N ILE A 150 -3.25 -9.68 7.73
CA ILE A 150 -1.98 -10.21 8.25
C ILE A 150 -0.94 -9.09 8.32
N GLY A 151 -0.85 -8.28 7.26
CA GLY A 151 0.20 -7.28 7.13
C GLY A 151 0.07 -6.13 8.14
N VAL A 152 -1.13 -5.57 8.33
CA VAL A 152 -1.36 -4.46 9.28
C VAL A 152 -1.01 -4.85 10.72
N PRO A 153 -1.45 -6.02 11.26
CA PRO A 153 -1.01 -6.46 12.58
C PRO A 153 0.52 -6.59 12.71
N LEU A 154 1.17 -7.21 11.74
CA LEU A 154 2.63 -7.36 11.74
C LEU A 154 3.34 -6.00 11.75
N GLN A 155 2.82 -5.03 11.02
CA GLN A 155 3.36 -3.67 10.97
C GLN A 155 3.19 -2.95 12.31
N ILE A 156 2.04 -3.09 12.96
CA ILE A 156 1.79 -2.55 14.31
C ILE A 156 2.78 -3.17 15.32
N LEU A 157 2.95 -4.49 15.29
CA LEU A 157 3.85 -5.21 16.21
C LEU A 157 5.33 -4.90 15.96
N ALA A 158 5.70 -4.49 14.73
CA ALA A 158 7.04 -4.06 14.40
C ALA A 158 7.37 -2.63 14.86
N ALA A 159 6.37 -1.81 15.19
CA ALA A 159 6.59 -0.45 15.66
C ALA A 159 7.31 -0.46 17.04
N PRO A 160 8.45 0.23 17.14
CA PRO A 160 9.22 0.25 18.40
C PRO A 160 8.53 1.12 19.48
N GLN A 161 8.86 0.84 20.73
CA GLN A 161 8.45 1.71 21.83
C GLN A 161 8.90 3.15 21.57
N GLY A 162 8.03 4.10 21.88
CA GLY A 162 8.29 5.52 21.65
C GLY A 162 7.95 5.99 20.25
N THR A 163 7.36 5.16 19.39
CA THR A 163 6.69 5.62 18.15
C THR A 163 5.60 6.62 18.52
N GLU A 164 5.60 7.80 17.89
CA GLU A 164 4.62 8.87 18.13
C GLU A 164 3.50 8.85 17.09
N VAL A 165 3.84 8.49 15.85
CA VAL A 165 2.86 8.37 14.76
C VAL A 165 3.06 7.06 14.02
N LEU A 166 1.95 6.37 13.76
CA LEU A 166 1.92 5.13 12.99
C LEU A 166 1.02 5.32 11.76
N VAL A 167 1.59 5.26 10.57
CA VAL A 167 0.87 5.40 9.30
C VAL A 167 0.67 4.03 8.67
N LEU A 168 -0.58 3.61 8.57
CA LEU A 168 -0.96 2.27 8.12
C LEU A 168 -1.74 2.33 6.81
N GLU A 169 -1.17 1.73 5.77
CA GLU A 169 -1.90 1.48 4.52
C GLU A 169 -2.92 0.36 4.74
N MET A 170 -4.16 0.56 4.28
CA MET A 170 -5.27 -0.37 4.40
C MET A 170 -5.84 -0.69 3.03
N ALA A 171 -5.65 -1.93 2.57
CA ALA A 171 -6.17 -2.42 1.31
C ALA A 171 -7.39 -3.32 1.53
N MET A 172 -8.19 -3.45 0.49
CA MET A 172 -9.34 -4.35 0.47
C MET A 172 -9.53 -4.95 -0.92
N ARG A 173 -10.21 -6.09 -1.00
CA ARG A 173 -10.81 -6.67 -2.19
C ARG A 173 -12.32 -6.85 -2.07
N GLY A 174 -12.87 -6.71 -0.87
CA GLY A 174 -14.29 -6.87 -0.57
C GLY A 174 -14.74 -6.06 0.63
N ALA A 175 -16.04 -5.99 0.83
CA ALA A 175 -16.67 -5.33 1.97
C ALA A 175 -16.26 -5.99 3.30
N GLY A 176 -16.24 -5.21 4.39
CA GLY A 176 -15.88 -5.62 5.74
C GLY A 176 -14.39 -5.66 6.01
N GLN A 177 -13.53 -5.62 4.98
CA GLN A 177 -12.08 -5.74 5.16
C GLN A 177 -11.47 -4.46 5.73
N ILE A 178 -11.86 -3.28 5.26
CA ILE A 178 -11.40 -2.01 5.84
C ILE A 178 -11.91 -1.86 7.28
N ALA A 179 -13.16 -2.24 7.56
CA ALA A 179 -13.69 -2.23 8.91
C ALA A 179 -12.89 -3.14 9.86
N LEU A 180 -12.46 -4.31 9.40
CA LEU A 180 -11.58 -5.20 10.18
C LEU A 180 -10.23 -4.53 10.47
N LEU A 181 -9.55 -3.98 9.44
CA LEU A 181 -8.27 -3.32 9.60
C LEU A 181 -8.35 -2.11 10.54
N ALA A 182 -9.43 -1.32 10.41
CA ALA A 182 -9.69 -0.18 11.28
C ALA A 182 -9.94 -0.60 12.74
N ARG A 183 -10.65 -1.71 12.98
CA ARG A 183 -10.82 -2.26 14.35
C ARG A 183 -9.51 -2.74 14.98
N ILE A 184 -8.58 -3.27 14.18
CA ILE A 184 -7.26 -3.69 14.66
C ILE A 184 -6.38 -2.48 14.97
N ALA A 185 -6.38 -1.48 14.07
CA ALA A 185 -5.50 -0.34 14.13
C ALA A 185 -6.03 0.80 15.01
N GLU A 186 -7.35 0.93 15.18
CA GLU A 186 -8.04 2.01 15.90
C GLU A 186 -7.49 3.39 15.48
N PRO A 187 -7.70 3.81 14.21
CA PRO A 187 -7.09 5.03 13.69
C PRO A 187 -7.71 6.29 14.31
N ASP A 188 -6.87 7.27 14.61
CA ASP A 188 -7.23 8.62 15.04
C ASP A 188 -7.54 9.53 13.83
N VAL A 189 -6.95 9.20 12.67
CA VAL A 189 -7.20 9.86 11.39
C VAL A 189 -7.43 8.78 10.32
N GLY A 190 -8.53 8.89 9.59
CA GLY A 190 -8.84 8.04 8.45
C GLY A 190 -8.73 8.81 7.13
N VAL A 191 -7.83 8.41 6.24
CA VAL A 191 -7.62 9.04 4.93
C VAL A 191 -8.17 8.17 3.82
N ILE A 192 -9.12 8.70 3.03
CA ILE A 192 -9.55 8.09 1.77
C ILE A 192 -8.97 8.94 0.63
N VAL A 193 -7.98 8.40 -0.08
CA VAL A 193 -7.24 9.16 -1.10
C VAL A 193 -8.06 9.34 -2.38
N SER A 194 -8.79 8.31 -2.80
CA SER A 194 -9.55 8.34 -4.06
C SER A 194 -10.60 7.23 -4.11
N ILE A 195 -11.67 7.48 -4.88
CA ILE A 195 -12.65 6.47 -5.29
C ILE A 195 -12.54 6.27 -6.79
N GLY A 196 -12.53 5.01 -7.24
CA GLY A 196 -12.48 4.70 -8.67
C GLY A 196 -12.55 3.20 -8.95
N PRO A 197 -12.60 2.80 -10.23
CA PRO A 197 -12.88 1.43 -10.65
C PRO A 197 -11.69 0.50 -10.34
N VAL A 198 -11.78 -0.15 -9.19
CA VAL A 198 -10.88 -1.21 -8.72
C VAL A 198 -11.73 -2.29 -8.07
N HIS A 199 -11.36 -3.55 -8.21
CA HIS A 199 -12.10 -4.68 -7.60
C HIS A 199 -13.60 -4.70 -7.99
N LEU A 200 -13.94 -4.18 -9.19
CA LEU A 200 -15.33 -4.14 -9.69
C LEU A 200 -15.92 -5.55 -9.84
N GLU A 201 -15.08 -6.54 -10.14
CA GLU A 201 -15.50 -7.94 -10.25
C GLU A 201 -16.09 -8.46 -8.94
N GLN A 202 -15.54 -8.04 -7.80
CA GLN A 202 -15.98 -8.49 -6.47
C GLN A 202 -17.05 -7.59 -5.87
N LEU A 203 -17.02 -6.27 -6.14
CA LEU A 203 -17.89 -5.29 -5.50
C LEU A 203 -19.05 -4.83 -6.39
N GLY A 204 -18.96 -4.99 -7.71
CA GLY A 204 -20.03 -4.78 -8.67
C GLY A 204 -20.22 -3.32 -9.12
N SER A 205 -19.99 -2.32 -8.26
CA SER A 205 -20.21 -0.90 -8.61
C SER A 205 -19.25 0.07 -7.91
N LEU A 206 -19.20 1.32 -8.38
CA LEU A 206 -18.43 2.39 -7.75
C LEU A 206 -18.98 2.77 -6.38
N GLU A 207 -20.30 2.73 -6.21
CA GLU A 207 -20.98 2.97 -4.93
C GLU A 207 -20.57 1.92 -3.88
N ALA A 208 -20.50 0.65 -4.29
CA ALA A 208 -20.04 -0.43 -3.41
C ALA A 208 -18.56 -0.28 -3.05
N ILE A 209 -17.71 0.18 -3.98
CA ILE A 209 -16.31 0.50 -3.71
C ILE A 209 -16.20 1.66 -2.72
N ALA A 210 -17.00 2.72 -2.91
CA ALA A 210 -17.03 3.87 -1.99
C ALA A 210 -17.50 3.45 -0.60
N SER A 211 -18.57 2.67 -0.51
CA SER A 211 -19.09 2.13 0.75
C SER A 211 -18.05 1.29 1.48
N ALA A 212 -17.36 0.37 0.79
CA ALA A 212 -16.33 -0.46 1.38
C ALA A 212 -15.11 0.34 1.89
N LYS A 213 -14.73 1.44 1.19
CA LYS A 213 -13.66 2.34 1.67
C LYS A 213 -14.13 3.23 2.81
N ALA A 214 -15.40 3.67 2.78
CA ALA A 214 -16.02 4.47 3.83
C ALA A 214 -16.20 3.70 5.15
N GLU A 215 -16.02 2.37 5.17
CA GLU A 215 -15.88 1.60 6.40
C GLU A 215 -14.79 2.16 7.32
N LEU A 216 -13.75 2.81 6.74
CA LEU A 216 -12.73 3.51 7.51
C LEU A 216 -13.36 4.66 8.30
N VAL A 217 -14.18 5.50 7.65
CA VAL A 217 -14.88 6.62 8.31
C VAL A 217 -15.87 6.10 9.35
N ALA A 218 -16.61 5.04 9.02
CA ALA A 218 -17.58 4.42 9.93
C ALA A 218 -16.93 3.88 11.22
N ALA A 219 -15.67 3.41 11.14
CA ALA A 219 -14.92 2.85 12.25
C ALA A 219 -14.20 3.89 13.12
N LEU A 220 -14.13 5.15 12.71
CA LEU A 220 -13.48 6.21 13.49
C LEU A 220 -14.22 6.46 14.81
N ALA A 221 -13.45 6.72 15.86
CA ALA A 221 -14.02 7.16 17.13
C ALA A 221 -14.64 8.57 16.97
N PRO A 222 -15.65 8.93 17.79
CA PRO A 222 -16.10 10.31 17.88
C PRO A 222 -14.91 11.24 18.17
N SER A 223 -14.87 12.42 17.58
CA SER A 223 -13.75 13.38 17.64
C SER A 223 -12.49 13.03 16.81
N ALA A 224 -12.41 11.86 16.21
CA ALA A 224 -11.40 11.56 15.20
C ALA A 224 -11.60 12.39 13.93
N THR A 225 -10.63 12.33 12.99
CA THR A 225 -10.72 13.12 11.76
C THR A 225 -10.76 12.21 10.53
N ALA A 226 -11.72 12.43 9.65
CA ALA A 226 -11.76 11.88 8.30
C ALA A 226 -11.13 12.88 7.31
N VAL A 227 -10.15 12.45 6.53
CA VAL A 227 -9.50 13.23 5.46
C VAL A 227 -9.96 12.67 4.12
N LEU A 228 -10.70 13.48 3.36
CA LEU A 228 -11.43 13.03 2.18
C LEU A 228 -11.18 13.95 0.97
N PRO A 229 -11.22 13.44 -0.29
CA PRO A 229 -11.16 14.29 -1.47
C PRO A 229 -12.40 15.18 -1.55
N ALA A 230 -12.18 16.47 -1.80
CA ALA A 230 -13.25 17.45 -1.95
C ALA A 230 -14.14 17.11 -3.15
N GLY A 231 -15.44 17.22 -3.00
CA GLY A 231 -16.41 17.00 -4.09
C GLY A 231 -16.61 15.53 -4.50
N GLU A 232 -16.10 14.57 -3.73
CA GLU A 232 -16.32 13.14 -4.00
C GLU A 232 -17.74 12.73 -3.52
N ARG A 233 -18.70 12.82 -4.43
CA ARG A 233 -20.13 12.59 -4.15
C ARG A 233 -20.42 11.19 -3.61
N LEU A 234 -19.65 10.19 -4.00
CA LEU A 234 -19.84 8.82 -3.54
C LEU A 234 -19.52 8.64 -2.05
N LEU A 235 -18.81 9.59 -1.43
CA LEU A 235 -18.52 9.59 0.00
C LEU A 235 -19.53 10.40 0.82
N GLU A 236 -20.34 11.28 0.21
CA GLU A 236 -21.32 12.11 0.93
C GLU A 236 -22.27 11.29 1.82
N PRO A 237 -22.83 10.14 1.37
CA PRO A 237 -23.74 9.33 2.22
C PRO A 237 -23.05 8.71 3.45
N HIS A 238 -21.74 8.72 3.50
CA HIS A 238 -20.93 8.07 4.54
C HIS A 238 -20.31 9.07 5.53
N LEU A 239 -20.58 10.36 5.36
CA LEU A 239 -20.10 11.39 6.29
C LEU A 239 -20.79 11.23 7.65
N ARG A 240 -20.06 11.53 8.71
CA ARG A 240 -20.53 11.46 10.08
C ARG A 240 -20.42 12.83 10.75
N THR A 241 -21.46 13.22 11.48
CA THR A 241 -21.52 14.52 12.17
C THR A 241 -20.70 14.55 13.46
N ASP A 242 -20.38 13.39 14.04
CA ASP A 242 -19.55 13.22 15.22
C ASP A 242 -18.06 12.99 14.92
N VAL A 243 -17.70 12.97 13.61
CA VAL A 243 -16.32 12.87 13.11
C VAL A 243 -15.98 14.15 12.36
N LYS A 244 -14.86 14.76 12.68
CA LYS A 244 -14.38 15.94 11.95
C LYS A 244 -14.02 15.56 10.53
N THR A 245 -14.53 16.27 9.53
CA THR A 245 -14.12 16.10 8.13
C THR A 245 -13.16 17.22 7.74
N LEU A 246 -12.02 16.86 7.14
CA LEU A 246 -11.07 17.76 6.51
C LEU A 246 -10.93 17.33 5.04
N THR A 247 -11.15 18.26 4.13
CA THR A 247 -11.15 17.96 2.70
C THR A 247 -9.85 18.42 2.02
N PHE A 248 -9.46 17.73 0.93
CA PHE A 248 -8.29 18.11 0.15
C PHE A 248 -8.60 18.02 -1.36
N GLY A 249 -7.86 18.78 -2.15
CA GLY A 249 -8.04 18.88 -3.61
C GLY A 249 -8.39 20.29 -4.03
N PRO A 250 -8.82 20.53 -5.30
CA PRO A 250 -9.01 21.88 -5.84
C PRO A 250 -9.93 22.79 -5.01
N ASP A 251 -11.04 22.25 -4.53
CA ASP A 251 -12.04 22.97 -3.73
C ASP A 251 -12.03 22.56 -2.24
N GLY A 252 -10.93 21.92 -1.80
CA GLY A 252 -10.80 21.42 -0.43
C GLY A 252 -10.27 22.47 0.56
N ASP A 253 -10.35 22.08 1.85
CA ASP A 253 -9.73 22.81 2.95
C ASP A 253 -8.22 22.89 2.80
N VAL A 254 -7.63 21.88 2.15
CA VAL A 254 -6.20 21.81 1.78
C VAL A 254 -6.11 21.74 0.26
N ARG A 255 -5.64 22.81 -0.39
CA ARG A 255 -5.60 22.92 -1.85
C ARG A 255 -4.27 23.47 -2.35
N LEU A 256 -3.92 23.06 -3.57
CA LEU A 256 -2.79 23.60 -4.29
C LEU A 256 -3.13 25.02 -4.74
N VAL A 257 -2.23 25.95 -4.43
CA VAL A 257 -2.29 27.36 -4.92
C VAL A 257 -1.48 27.48 -6.20
N ALA A 258 -0.21 27.06 -6.17
CA ALA A 258 0.70 27.10 -7.30
C ALA A 258 1.80 26.03 -7.19
N GLN A 259 2.43 25.73 -8.32
CA GLN A 259 3.70 25.00 -8.35
C GLN A 259 4.65 25.66 -9.34
N HIS A 260 5.87 25.94 -8.90
CA HIS A 260 6.95 26.51 -9.70
C HIS A 260 8.21 25.63 -9.56
N GLY A 261 8.39 24.73 -10.53
CA GLY A 261 9.43 23.71 -10.44
C GLY A 261 9.23 22.80 -9.22
N GLU A 262 10.21 22.74 -8.34
CA GLU A 262 10.14 21.97 -7.09
C GLU A 262 9.38 22.68 -5.95
N SER A 263 9.05 23.97 -6.10
CA SER A 263 8.32 24.73 -5.07
C SER A 263 6.81 24.56 -5.25
N VAL A 264 6.14 24.13 -4.19
CA VAL A 264 4.68 23.92 -4.12
C VAL A 264 4.10 24.84 -3.06
N GLU A 265 3.11 25.65 -3.45
CA GLU A 265 2.35 26.52 -2.56
C GLU A 265 0.99 25.89 -2.28
N ILE A 266 0.67 25.73 -1.00
CA ILE A 266 -0.56 25.09 -0.52
C ILE A 266 -1.29 26.05 0.41
N ASP A 267 -2.58 26.22 0.19
CA ASP A 267 -3.48 26.80 1.18
C ASP A 267 -4.07 25.68 2.04
N ALA A 268 -3.87 25.76 3.32
CA ALA A 268 -4.33 24.79 4.29
C ALA A 268 -5.22 25.48 5.34
N GLN A 269 -6.52 25.53 5.10
CA GLN A 269 -7.50 26.20 5.96
C GLN A 269 -7.21 27.71 6.14
N GLY A 270 -6.72 28.40 5.10
CA GLY A 270 -6.34 29.82 5.13
C GLY A 270 -4.90 30.06 5.58
N GLU A 271 -4.17 29.03 5.93
CA GLU A 271 -2.74 29.11 6.20
C GLU A 271 -1.92 28.77 4.95
N HIS A 272 -1.02 29.65 4.54
CA HIS A 272 -0.14 29.42 3.40
C HIS A 272 1.10 28.63 3.79
N LEU A 273 1.32 27.51 3.09
CA LEU A 273 2.50 26.66 3.23
C LEU A 273 3.28 26.67 1.92
N THR A 274 4.63 26.76 2.03
CA THR A 274 5.53 26.57 0.90
C THR A 274 6.40 25.36 1.17
N LEU A 275 6.33 24.34 0.29
CA LEU A 275 7.09 23.10 0.39
C LEU A 275 7.97 22.94 -0.84
N THR A 276 9.09 22.26 -0.69
CA THR A 276 9.93 21.82 -1.81
C THR A 276 9.71 20.33 -2.03
N VAL A 277 9.41 19.91 -3.26
CA VAL A 277 9.15 18.52 -3.62
C VAL A 277 10.05 18.07 -4.77
N ASN A 278 10.28 16.76 -4.90
CA ASN A 278 11.08 16.16 -5.99
C ASN A 278 10.21 15.50 -7.07
N PHE A 279 8.99 15.99 -7.27
CA PHE A 279 8.03 15.48 -8.26
C PHE A 279 7.15 16.60 -8.80
N ASP A 280 6.61 16.38 -9.99
CA ASP A 280 5.74 17.33 -10.71
C ASP A 280 4.45 16.69 -11.24
N GLU A 281 4.24 15.38 -11.00
CA GLU A 281 3.07 14.67 -11.45
C GLU A 281 1.81 15.07 -10.70
N ALA A 282 0.72 15.32 -11.42
CA ALA A 282 -0.55 15.80 -10.85
C ALA A 282 -1.13 14.85 -9.78
N HIS A 283 -1.02 13.53 -9.99
CA HIS A 283 -1.49 12.54 -9.02
C HIS A 283 -0.67 12.57 -7.72
N LEU A 284 0.64 12.82 -7.78
CA LEU A 284 1.47 12.94 -6.58
C LEU A 284 1.21 14.25 -5.82
N ARG A 285 0.85 15.33 -6.53
CA ARG A 285 0.37 16.55 -5.88
C ARG A 285 -0.93 16.31 -5.11
N HIS A 286 -1.86 15.57 -5.73
CA HIS A 286 -3.11 15.17 -5.06
C HIS A 286 -2.83 14.34 -3.78
N ASP A 287 -1.91 13.35 -3.88
CA ASP A 287 -1.50 12.52 -2.76
C ASP A 287 -0.78 13.35 -1.67
N LEU A 288 -0.01 14.39 -2.07
CA LEU A 288 0.62 15.34 -1.14
C LEU A 288 -0.43 16.15 -0.37
N LEU A 289 -1.47 16.64 -1.03
CA LEU A 289 -2.55 17.37 -0.36
C LEU A 289 -3.24 16.51 0.70
N ALA A 290 -3.49 15.23 0.40
CA ALA A 290 -4.02 14.27 1.36
C ALA A 290 -3.06 14.08 2.56
N ALA A 291 -1.75 13.99 2.30
CA ALA A 291 -0.74 13.85 3.34
C ALA A 291 -0.62 15.11 4.21
N VAL A 292 -0.67 16.31 3.60
CA VAL A 292 -0.68 17.60 4.31
C VAL A 292 -1.92 17.72 5.19
N ALA A 293 -3.11 17.39 4.66
CA ALA A 293 -4.36 17.41 5.42
C ALA A 293 -4.30 16.47 6.64
N ALA A 294 -3.79 15.26 6.47
CA ALA A 294 -3.66 14.32 7.58
C ALA A 294 -2.60 14.76 8.62
N ALA A 295 -1.51 15.39 8.20
CA ALA A 295 -0.53 15.98 9.11
C ALA A 295 -1.13 17.11 9.95
N ILE A 296 -1.89 18.01 9.32
CA ILE A 296 -2.59 19.10 10.01
C ILE A 296 -3.64 18.55 10.98
N ALA A 297 -4.36 17.47 10.61
CA ALA A 297 -5.34 16.82 11.48
C ALA A 297 -4.76 16.37 12.82
N ILE A 298 -3.47 16.05 12.88
CA ILE A 298 -2.74 15.66 14.11
C ILE A 298 -1.88 16.80 14.68
N GLY A 299 -2.08 18.04 14.24
CA GLY A 299 -1.38 19.23 14.73
C GLY A 299 0.07 19.33 14.29
N VAL A 300 0.47 18.69 13.20
CA VAL A 300 1.79 18.85 12.58
C VAL A 300 1.68 19.79 11.39
N ARG A 301 2.46 20.89 11.42
CA ARG A 301 2.58 21.80 10.29
C ARG A 301 3.70 21.34 9.36
N PRO A 302 3.39 20.95 8.11
CA PRO A 302 4.41 20.58 7.13
C PRO A 302 5.32 21.76 6.77
N ALA A 303 6.61 21.52 6.63
CA ALA A 303 7.58 22.56 6.26
C ALA A 303 8.80 21.93 5.56
N GLY A 304 9.50 22.77 4.76
CA GLY A 304 10.77 22.40 4.15
C GLY A 304 10.65 21.47 2.95
N LYS A 305 11.61 20.55 2.82
CA LYS A 305 11.72 19.65 1.69
C LYS A 305 11.01 18.32 1.98
N ILE A 306 10.12 17.93 1.08
CA ILE A 306 9.40 16.65 1.12
C ILE A 306 9.91 15.78 -0.03
N GLU A 307 10.70 14.77 0.28
CA GLU A 307 11.26 13.86 -0.70
C GLU A 307 10.45 12.55 -0.76
N LEU A 308 9.89 12.26 -1.92
CA LEU A 308 9.28 10.97 -2.20
C LEU A 308 10.33 10.01 -2.78
N VAL A 309 10.65 8.97 -2.03
CA VAL A 309 11.49 7.86 -2.52
C VAL A 309 10.58 6.85 -3.21
N ARG A 310 10.66 6.77 -4.54
CA ARG A 310 9.83 5.86 -5.33
C ARG A 310 10.31 4.42 -5.19
N ALA A 311 9.40 3.53 -4.84
CA ALA A 311 9.69 2.10 -4.89
C ALA A 311 9.72 1.61 -6.36
N PRO A 312 10.47 0.54 -6.66
CA PRO A 312 10.40 -0.14 -7.96
C PRO A 312 8.95 -0.51 -8.32
N GLY A 313 8.60 -0.35 -9.58
CA GLY A 313 7.24 -0.59 -10.07
C GLY A 313 6.24 0.53 -9.80
N ARG A 314 6.66 1.69 -9.30
CA ARG A 314 5.80 2.83 -8.92
C ARG A 314 6.22 4.15 -9.58
N GLY A 315 6.32 4.14 -10.90
CA GLY A 315 6.69 5.31 -11.69
C GLY A 315 8.16 5.69 -11.55
N LEU A 316 9.04 4.74 -11.18
CA LEU A 316 10.46 4.99 -11.06
C LEU A 316 11.10 5.17 -12.44
N ARG A 317 11.73 6.33 -12.66
CA ARG A 317 12.44 6.64 -13.90
C ARG A 317 13.90 6.18 -13.82
N ARG A 318 14.37 5.49 -14.86
CA ARG A 318 15.76 5.03 -14.99
C ARG A 318 16.27 5.22 -16.40
N LEU A 319 17.46 5.77 -16.54
CA LEU A 319 18.17 5.79 -17.81
C LEU A 319 18.86 4.44 -18.01
N LEU A 320 18.53 3.75 -19.11
CA LEU A 320 19.12 2.49 -19.49
C LEU A 320 20.46 2.71 -20.24
N PRO A 321 21.37 1.71 -20.29
CA PRO A 321 22.68 1.84 -20.97
C PRO A 321 22.61 2.25 -22.45
N ARG A 322 21.48 1.91 -23.12
CA ARG A 322 21.23 2.27 -24.53
C ARG A 322 20.72 3.70 -24.72
N GLY A 323 20.65 4.53 -23.69
CA GLY A 323 20.09 5.89 -23.78
C GLY A 323 18.56 5.94 -23.86
N VAL A 324 17.88 4.87 -23.46
CA VAL A 324 16.42 4.79 -23.33
C VAL A 324 16.02 5.15 -21.91
N THR A 325 14.98 5.97 -21.72
CA THR A 325 14.41 6.24 -20.40
C THR A 325 13.28 5.25 -20.10
N LEU A 326 13.45 4.42 -19.07
CA LEU A 326 12.42 3.52 -18.55
C LEU A 326 11.62 4.20 -17.44
N ILE A 327 10.29 4.18 -17.57
CA ILE A 327 9.34 4.48 -16.50
C ILE A 327 8.78 3.15 -16.01
N ASP A 328 9.32 2.65 -14.89
CA ASP A 328 8.89 1.40 -14.26
C ASP A 328 7.67 1.67 -13.37
N ASP A 329 6.48 1.35 -13.86
CA ASP A 329 5.21 1.42 -13.14
C ASP A 329 4.45 0.07 -13.18
N ALA A 330 5.21 -1.03 -13.17
CA ALA A 330 4.75 -2.39 -13.40
C ALA A 330 4.14 -3.08 -12.16
N TYR A 331 3.96 -2.38 -11.03
CA TYR A 331 3.46 -3.01 -9.79
C TYR A 331 1.99 -3.40 -9.89
N ASN A 332 1.13 -2.51 -10.37
CA ASN A 332 -0.31 -2.77 -10.54
C ASN A 332 -0.94 -1.76 -11.51
N ALA A 333 -2.16 -2.06 -11.99
CA ALA A 333 -2.89 -1.20 -12.92
C ALA A 333 -4.39 -1.18 -12.64
N ASN A 334 -4.98 -0.01 -12.83
CA ASN A 334 -6.41 0.25 -12.95
C ASN A 334 -6.61 1.47 -13.85
N PRO A 335 -7.84 1.78 -14.30
CA PRO A 335 -8.05 2.87 -15.25
C PRO A 335 -7.52 4.24 -14.83
N MET A 336 -7.62 4.59 -13.54
CA MET A 336 -7.10 5.85 -13.02
C MET A 336 -5.57 5.89 -13.07
N SER A 337 -4.93 4.84 -12.56
CA SER A 337 -3.46 4.78 -12.53
C SER A 337 -2.84 4.63 -13.91
N MET A 338 -3.55 4.00 -14.88
CA MET A 338 -3.11 3.97 -16.28
C MET A 338 -3.09 5.37 -16.88
N ARG A 339 -4.17 6.18 -16.69
CA ARG A 339 -4.20 7.57 -17.14
C ARG A 339 -3.07 8.38 -16.53
N ALA A 340 -2.89 8.31 -15.21
CA ALA A 340 -1.82 9.03 -14.52
C ALA A 340 -0.41 8.66 -15.04
N ALA A 341 -0.18 7.38 -15.38
CA ALA A 341 1.09 6.94 -15.95
C ALA A 341 1.28 7.44 -17.39
N LEU A 342 0.23 7.49 -18.19
CA LEU A 342 0.26 8.08 -19.53
C LEU A 342 0.51 9.60 -19.47
N ASP A 343 -0.09 10.31 -18.50
CA ASP A 343 0.21 11.73 -18.27
C ASP A 343 1.69 11.94 -17.92
N ALA A 344 2.24 11.08 -17.06
CA ALA A 344 3.66 11.11 -16.72
C ALA A 344 4.56 10.81 -17.94
N LEU A 345 4.15 9.91 -18.83
CA LEU A 345 4.83 9.65 -20.11
C LEU A 345 4.79 10.89 -21.01
N ALA A 346 3.63 11.56 -21.11
CA ALA A 346 3.42 12.73 -21.96
C ALA A 346 4.38 13.88 -21.62
N VAL A 347 4.59 14.13 -20.32
CA VAL A 347 5.45 15.23 -19.83
C VAL A 347 6.92 14.86 -19.73
N THR A 348 7.27 13.56 -19.84
CA THR A 348 8.67 13.13 -19.78
C THR A 348 9.39 13.54 -21.07
N PRO A 349 10.52 14.29 -20.98
CA PRO A 349 11.30 14.67 -22.16
C PRO A 349 11.75 13.45 -22.95
N ALA A 350 11.45 13.42 -24.24
CA ALA A 350 11.86 12.37 -25.17
C ALA A 350 12.56 13.00 -26.38
N GLN A 351 13.70 12.44 -26.80
CA GLN A 351 14.36 12.79 -28.06
C GLN A 351 13.93 11.83 -29.18
N GLY A 352 13.51 10.62 -28.82
CA GLY A 352 12.91 9.60 -29.67
C GLY A 352 11.42 9.46 -29.43
N ARG A 353 10.92 8.23 -29.55
CA ARG A 353 9.51 7.88 -29.42
C ARG A 353 9.09 7.76 -27.95
N ARG A 354 7.79 7.96 -27.71
CA ARG A 354 7.11 7.54 -26.48
C ARG A 354 6.46 6.19 -26.70
N VAL A 355 6.95 5.18 -26.00
CA VAL A 355 6.49 3.79 -26.10
C VAL A 355 5.68 3.45 -24.85
N ALA A 356 4.41 3.10 -25.02
CA ALA A 356 3.55 2.66 -23.93
C ALA A 356 3.38 1.13 -23.95
N VAL A 357 3.96 0.44 -22.98
CA VAL A 357 3.81 -1.01 -22.77
C VAL A 357 2.76 -1.23 -21.70
N LEU A 358 1.54 -1.54 -22.12
CA LEU A 358 0.38 -1.59 -21.25
C LEU A 358 -0.19 -3.01 -21.18
N GLY A 359 -0.23 -3.58 -19.98
CA GLY A 359 -0.81 -4.89 -19.74
C GLY A 359 -2.26 -4.84 -19.30
N ASP A 360 -2.84 -6.02 -19.13
CA ASP A 360 -4.20 -6.19 -18.65
C ASP A 360 -4.43 -5.43 -17.32
N MET A 361 -5.59 -4.77 -17.24
CA MET A 361 -6.17 -4.31 -15.97
C MET A 361 -7.14 -5.39 -15.47
N LEU A 362 -6.73 -6.12 -14.45
CA LEU A 362 -7.50 -7.23 -13.87
C LEU A 362 -8.56 -6.72 -12.87
N GLU A 363 -9.48 -7.61 -12.49
CA GLU A 363 -10.52 -7.37 -11.47
C GLU A 363 -11.53 -6.26 -11.84
N LEU A 364 -11.69 -5.96 -13.15
CA LEU A 364 -12.67 -4.99 -13.65
C LEU A 364 -14.01 -5.63 -14.07
N GLY A 365 -14.10 -6.97 -14.01
CA GLY A 365 -15.31 -7.72 -14.33
C GLY A 365 -15.81 -7.47 -15.77
N PRO A 366 -17.13 -7.42 -16.00
CA PRO A 366 -17.73 -7.26 -17.33
C PRO A 366 -17.31 -5.97 -18.06
N GLU A 367 -16.92 -4.95 -17.31
CA GLU A 367 -16.53 -3.63 -17.85
C GLU A 367 -15.07 -3.59 -18.34
N ALA A 368 -14.30 -4.67 -18.17
CA ALA A 368 -12.87 -4.71 -18.51
C ALA A 368 -12.60 -4.23 -19.95
N GLY A 369 -13.34 -4.75 -20.93
CA GLY A 369 -13.17 -4.36 -22.33
C GLY A 369 -13.45 -2.88 -22.61
N ARG A 370 -14.42 -2.27 -21.92
CA ARG A 370 -14.70 -0.84 -22.01
C ARG A 370 -13.54 -0.02 -21.49
N TYR A 371 -13.06 -0.31 -20.29
CA TYR A 371 -11.94 0.43 -19.69
C TYR A 371 -10.65 0.30 -20.48
N HIS A 372 -10.35 -0.87 -21.07
CA HIS A 372 -9.18 -1.02 -21.93
C HIS A 372 -9.30 -0.17 -23.20
N ARG A 373 -10.47 -0.13 -23.86
CA ARG A 373 -10.70 0.78 -25.00
C ARG A 373 -10.55 2.25 -24.60
N GLU A 374 -11.03 2.66 -23.44
CA GLU A 374 -10.86 4.03 -22.95
C GLU A 374 -9.37 4.38 -22.75
N ILE A 375 -8.54 3.45 -22.25
CA ILE A 375 -7.10 3.67 -22.12
C ILE A 375 -6.43 3.74 -23.48
N GLY A 376 -6.79 2.88 -24.44
CA GLY A 376 -6.31 2.98 -25.83
C GLY A 376 -6.64 4.33 -26.47
N ALA A 377 -7.87 4.82 -26.28
CA ALA A 377 -8.26 6.15 -26.73
C ALA A 377 -7.48 7.27 -26.02
N TYR A 378 -7.22 7.14 -24.73
CA TYR A 378 -6.46 8.11 -23.94
C TYR A 378 -4.98 8.18 -24.34
N ALA A 379 -4.40 7.09 -24.79
CA ALA A 379 -3.01 7.03 -25.23
C ALA A 379 -2.76 7.78 -26.57
N ASN A 380 -3.83 8.13 -27.31
CA ASN A 380 -3.70 8.90 -28.56
C ASN A 380 -3.07 10.29 -28.30
N GLY A 381 -2.07 10.62 -29.10
CA GLY A 381 -1.32 11.87 -28.97
C GLY A 381 -0.33 11.90 -27.81
N ILE A 382 -0.25 10.81 -27.03
CA ILE A 382 0.72 10.63 -25.95
C ILE A 382 1.80 9.64 -26.36
N ALA A 383 1.39 8.44 -26.78
CA ALA A 383 2.32 7.40 -27.22
C ALA A 383 2.40 7.35 -28.75
N ASP A 384 3.61 7.17 -29.27
CA ASP A 384 3.87 6.92 -30.68
C ASP A 384 3.67 5.43 -31.00
N LEU A 385 4.05 4.56 -30.06
CA LEU A 385 3.89 3.11 -30.13
C LEU A 385 3.18 2.59 -28.86
N LEU A 386 2.14 1.79 -29.08
CA LEU A 386 1.48 1.01 -28.01
C LEU A 386 1.82 -0.47 -28.14
N VAL A 387 2.38 -1.06 -27.09
CA VAL A 387 2.55 -2.51 -26.95
C VAL A 387 1.55 -3.01 -25.92
N SER A 388 0.49 -3.67 -26.39
CA SER A 388 -0.53 -4.28 -25.50
C SER A 388 -0.12 -5.69 -25.10
N VAL A 389 -0.10 -5.97 -23.79
CA VAL A 389 0.35 -7.26 -23.23
C VAL A 389 -0.81 -7.96 -22.55
N GLY A 390 -1.23 -9.09 -23.10
CA GLY A 390 -2.31 -9.91 -22.57
C GLY A 390 -3.63 -9.77 -23.34
N PRO A 391 -4.58 -10.67 -23.08
CA PRO A 391 -5.81 -10.79 -23.85
C PRO A 391 -6.79 -9.62 -23.68
N LEU A 392 -6.88 -9.02 -22.49
CA LEU A 392 -7.76 -7.88 -22.24
C LEU A 392 -7.17 -6.59 -22.82
N ALA A 393 -5.85 -6.42 -22.74
CA ALA A 393 -5.14 -5.27 -23.27
C ALA A 393 -5.26 -5.14 -24.79
N ALA A 394 -5.55 -6.22 -25.51
CA ALA A 394 -5.85 -6.20 -26.94
C ALA A 394 -6.98 -5.22 -27.31
N ALA A 395 -7.93 -4.97 -26.39
CA ALA A 395 -9.01 -4.01 -26.62
C ALA A 395 -8.53 -2.56 -26.72
N MET A 396 -7.33 -2.22 -26.23
CA MET A 396 -6.73 -0.88 -26.37
C MET A 396 -6.44 -0.56 -27.85
N ALA A 397 -6.02 -1.56 -28.64
CA ALA A 397 -5.73 -1.40 -30.05
C ALA A 397 -6.93 -0.93 -30.88
N VAL A 398 -8.15 -1.25 -30.44
CA VAL A 398 -9.37 -0.86 -31.18
C VAL A 398 -9.54 0.65 -31.27
N THR A 399 -9.03 1.38 -30.28
CA THR A 399 -9.21 2.84 -30.16
C THR A 399 -7.93 3.63 -30.25
N PHE A 400 -6.77 2.98 -30.17
CA PHE A 400 -5.49 3.61 -30.40
C PHE A 400 -5.23 3.79 -31.89
N ARG A 401 -4.69 4.93 -32.30
CA ARG A 401 -4.50 5.33 -33.70
C ARG A 401 -3.04 5.35 -34.17
N GLY A 402 -2.09 5.17 -33.22
CA GLY A 402 -0.66 5.11 -33.51
C GLY A 402 -0.20 3.70 -33.91
N GLU A 403 1.10 3.52 -34.01
CA GLU A 403 1.71 2.21 -34.21
C GLU A 403 1.38 1.29 -33.04
N HIS A 404 0.98 0.05 -33.34
CA HIS A 404 0.52 -0.88 -32.32
C HIS A 404 1.08 -2.29 -32.52
N GLN A 405 1.48 -2.90 -31.40
CA GLN A 405 1.91 -4.30 -31.31
C GLN A 405 1.09 -5.02 -30.23
N LEU A 406 0.65 -6.23 -30.51
CA LEU A 406 -0.03 -7.09 -29.56
C LEU A 406 0.84 -8.29 -29.23
N VAL A 407 1.10 -8.53 -27.96
CA VAL A 407 1.90 -9.66 -27.46
C VAL A 407 1.18 -10.41 -26.35
N ALA A 408 1.44 -11.70 -26.27
CA ALA A 408 0.71 -12.58 -25.34
C ALA A 408 1.11 -12.39 -23.89
N ASP A 409 2.39 -12.14 -23.63
CA ASP A 409 2.96 -12.13 -22.28
C ASP A 409 4.17 -11.20 -22.12
N ALA A 410 4.62 -11.04 -20.89
CA ALA A 410 5.74 -10.18 -20.52
C ALA A 410 7.09 -10.64 -21.13
N ALA A 411 7.27 -11.94 -21.36
CA ALA A 411 8.54 -12.45 -21.91
C ALA A 411 8.65 -12.09 -23.39
N THR A 412 7.56 -12.25 -24.15
CA THR A 412 7.46 -11.84 -25.55
C THR A 412 7.60 -10.32 -25.71
N ALA A 413 6.94 -9.55 -24.80
CA ALA A 413 7.09 -8.10 -24.79
C ALA A 413 8.54 -7.65 -24.56
N ALA A 414 9.24 -8.28 -23.62
CA ALA A 414 10.63 -7.95 -23.32
C ALA A 414 11.55 -8.23 -24.50
N ALA A 415 11.36 -9.35 -25.21
CA ALA A 415 12.13 -9.68 -26.41
C ALA A 415 11.87 -8.65 -27.55
N LEU A 416 10.61 -8.31 -27.79
CA LEU A 416 10.23 -7.29 -28.77
C LEU A 416 10.89 -5.93 -28.44
N LEU A 417 10.81 -5.49 -27.18
CA LEU A 417 11.38 -4.20 -26.77
C LEU A 417 12.91 -4.15 -26.91
N ASP A 418 13.61 -5.25 -26.67
CA ASP A 418 15.06 -5.34 -26.89
C ASP A 418 15.45 -5.09 -28.37
N GLU A 419 14.60 -5.50 -29.30
CA GLU A 419 14.80 -5.31 -30.74
C GLU A 419 14.43 -3.90 -31.22
N ILE A 420 13.33 -3.31 -30.70
CA ILE A 420 12.74 -2.09 -31.30
C ILE A 420 13.12 -0.80 -30.60
N LEU A 421 13.55 -0.83 -29.33
CA LEU A 421 13.90 0.38 -28.58
C LEU A 421 15.20 0.99 -29.10
N SER A 422 15.17 2.31 -29.28
CA SER A 422 16.30 3.11 -29.80
C SER A 422 16.71 4.20 -28.80
N PRO A 423 17.97 4.68 -28.87
CA PRO A 423 18.43 5.79 -28.03
C PRO A 423 17.49 7.00 -28.13
N GLY A 424 17.17 7.59 -26.99
CA GLY A 424 16.24 8.72 -26.89
C GLY A 424 14.77 8.35 -26.71
N ASP A 425 14.40 7.07 -26.88
CA ASP A 425 13.04 6.60 -26.58
C ASP A 425 12.75 6.68 -25.06
N VAL A 426 11.48 6.94 -24.74
CA VAL A 426 10.95 6.83 -23.37
C VAL A 426 9.94 5.70 -23.37
N VAL A 427 10.16 4.69 -22.53
CA VAL A 427 9.27 3.52 -22.41
C VAL A 427 8.58 3.49 -21.06
N LEU A 428 7.25 3.50 -21.05
CA LEU A 428 6.41 3.24 -19.88
C LEU A 428 6.04 1.77 -19.84
N VAL A 429 6.22 1.10 -18.70
CA VAL A 429 5.77 -0.28 -18.47
C VAL A 429 4.75 -0.31 -17.34
N LYS A 430 3.49 -0.69 -17.64
CA LYS A 430 2.41 -0.73 -16.64
C LYS A 430 1.39 -1.82 -16.93
N GLY A 431 1.01 -2.57 -15.88
CA GLY A 431 -0.03 -3.60 -15.93
C GLY A 431 -0.38 -4.11 -14.54
N SER A 432 -1.45 -4.88 -14.42
CA SER A 432 -1.79 -5.53 -13.16
C SER A 432 -0.71 -6.51 -12.73
N ASN A 433 -0.52 -6.67 -11.43
CA ASN A 433 0.54 -7.51 -10.87
C ASN A 433 0.52 -8.95 -11.43
N GLY A 434 -0.68 -9.51 -11.66
CA GLY A 434 -0.85 -10.86 -12.21
C GLY A 434 -0.35 -11.03 -13.66
N VAL A 435 -0.13 -9.94 -14.40
CA VAL A 435 0.43 -9.97 -15.77
C VAL A 435 1.95 -10.15 -15.78
N GLY A 436 2.61 -9.82 -14.68
CA GLY A 436 4.05 -10.06 -14.51
C GLY A 436 4.96 -9.12 -15.28
N LEU A 437 4.52 -7.90 -15.63
CA LEU A 437 5.31 -6.94 -16.42
C LEU A 437 6.61 -6.48 -15.76
N LYS A 438 6.79 -6.74 -14.46
CA LYS A 438 8.05 -6.53 -13.76
C LYS A 438 9.23 -7.22 -14.46
N LEU A 439 8.99 -8.39 -15.09
CA LEU A 439 9.99 -9.11 -15.87
C LEU A 439 10.57 -8.25 -17.01
N ILE A 440 9.74 -7.40 -17.63
CA ILE A 440 10.20 -6.48 -18.69
C ILE A 440 11.21 -5.50 -18.12
N CYS A 441 10.85 -4.85 -16.99
CA CYS A 441 11.73 -3.89 -16.34
C CYS A 441 13.07 -4.55 -15.90
N GLU A 442 13.01 -5.75 -15.35
CA GLU A 442 14.19 -6.51 -14.94
C GLU A 442 15.11 -6.84 -16.13
N LYS A 443 14.54 -7.27 -17.27
CA LYS A 443 15.32 -7.59 -18.48
C LYS A 443 15.91 -6.35 -19.14
N LEU A 444 15.19 -5.24 -19.18
CA LEU A 444 15.71 -3.99 -19.77
C LEU A 444 16.81 -3.36 -18.90
N LEU A 445 16.89 -3.70 -17.63
CA LEU A 445 17.91 -3.24 -16.67
C LEU A 445 19.16 -4.14 -16.63
N ALA A 446 19.07 -5.37 -17.12
CA ALA A 446 20.16 -6.34 -17.14
C ALA A 446 21.13 -6.09 -18.31
#